data_b810476079b80557dcf5be11ca6b3a3b
#
_entry.id   b810476079b80557dcf5be11ca6b3a3b
#
_cell.length_a   1.000
_cell.length_b   1.000
_cell.length_c   1.000
_cell.angle_alpha   90.00
_cell.angle_beta   90.00
_cell.angle_gamma   90.00
#
_symmetry.space_group_name_H-M   'P 1'
#
loop_
_entity.id
_entity.type
_entity.pdbx_description
1 polymer ?
#
loop_
_entity_poly.entity_id
_entity_poly.type
_entity_poly.pdbx_seq_one_letter_code
_entity_poly.pdbx_strand_id
1 'polypeptide(L)'
;IGGCMRKLLFVLMSICMLVLVVGCGNDAGKTADSTKPSTSEKITIQAAASLKGALTELADAYKKEHHLADDQIVINFAGSGTLRQQIEQGAPASLFISADEKNMKMLQEKELVTDVKPFVTNELVLVVPKGQPKIELSQITSVKRIVLGNPDTVPAGNYGKQVLTKLGVWDQVEPNVVYAKDVKAVTASISQAAGDAGFIYKTDAIAAGDAVQIAAVTPADSHDPVIYPIG
;
A
#
# COMPACT_ATOMS: atom_id res chain seq x y z
N ILE A 1 -56.40 10.38 23.58
CA ILE A 1 -55.48 11.52 23.71
C ILE A 1 -54.35 11.34 22.72
N GLY A 2 -54.53 11.61 21.43
CA GLY A 2 -53.51 11.34 20.39
C GLY A 2 -53.77 12.04 19.06
N GLY A 3 -54.58 13.08 19.01
CA GLY A 3 -55.01 13.73 17.75
C GLY A 3 -54.60 15.19 17.56
N CYS A 4 -54.04 15.85 18.56
CA CYS A 4 -53.80 17.30 18.52
C CYS A 4 -52.34 17.70 18.21
N MET A 5 -51.36 16.79 18.30
CA MET A 5 -49.94 17.12 18.13
C MET A 5 -49.43 16.95 16.68
N ARG A 6 -50.25 16.36 15.81
CA ARG A 6 -49.90 16.11 14.38
C ARG A 6 -50.32 17.23 13.42
N LYS A 7 -51.15 18.17 13.88
CA LYS A 7 -51.62 19.34 13.09
C LYS A 7 -50.82 20.62 13.32
N LEU A 8 -49.92 20.65 14.32
CA LEU A 8 -49.10 21.83 14.62
C LEU A 8 -47.75 21.86 13.82
N LEU A 9 -47.36 20.73 13.23
CA LEU A 9 -46.11 20.63 12.48
C LEU A 9 -46.23 21.07 11.01
N PHE A 10 -47.44 21.22 10.48
CA PHE A 10 -47.66 21.62 9.08
C PHE A 10 -47.91 23.13 8.87
N VAL A 11 -48.04 23.92 9.92
CA VAL A 11 -48.29 25.38 9.81
C VAL A 11 -46.99 26.21 9.90
N LEU A 12 -45.87 25.63 10.34
CA LEU A 12 -44.60 26.34 10.48
C LEU A 12 -43.69 26.28 9.23
N MET A 13 -44.11 25.61 8.15
CA MET A 13 -43.34 25.45 6.92
C MET A 13 -43.83 26.33 5.75
N SER A 14 -44.74 27.29 6.00
CA SER A 14 -45.38 28.10 4.93
C SER A 14 -45.12 29.60 5.00
N ILE A 15 -44.20 30.10 5.84
CA ILE A 15 -43.95 31.55 6.00
C ILE A 15 -42.46 31.89 5.83
N CYS A 16 -41.83 31.43 4.77
CA CYS A 16 -40.50 31.90 4.38
C CYS A 16 -40.35 32.00 2.85
N MET A 17 -41.33 32.54 2.21
CA MET A 17 -41.27 32.88 0.80
C MET A 17 -41.99 34.20 0.58
N LEU A 18 -41.29 35.30 0.70
CA LEU A 18 -41.51 36.58 0.02
C LEU A 18 -40.65 37.69 0.65
N VAL A 19 -39.43 37.88 0.15
CA VAL A 19 -38.87 39.23 0.02
C VAL A 19 -38.04 39.28 -1.27
N LEU A 20 -38.72 39.68 -2.33
CA LEU A 20 -38.09 40.26 -3.51
C LEU A 20 -38.07 41.76 -3.27
N VAL A 21 -36.91 42.37 -3.29
CA VAL A 21 -36.77 43.82 -3.58
C VAL A 21 -35.45 44.04 -4.31
N VAL A 22 -35.64 44.33 -5.53
CA VAL A 22 -35.18 45.43 -6.38
C VAL A 22 -34.14 46.36 -5.73
N GLY A 23 -32.98 46.40 -6.32
CA GLY A 23 -31.95 47.41 -6.10
C GLY A 23 -31.08 47.51 -7.35
N CYS A 24 -31.53 48.28 -8.34
CA CYS A 24 -30.66 48.81 -9.37
C CYS A 24 -29.75 49.90 -8.77
N GLY A 25 -28.47 49.70 -8.85
CA GLY A 25 -27.44 50.69 -8.58
C GLY A 25 -26.28 50.45 -9.52
N ASN A 26 -26.17 51.33 -10.48
CA ASN A 26 -25.13 51.38 -11.48
C ASN A 26 -23.86 51.93 -10.83
N ASP A 27 -22.76 51.18 -10.80
CA ASP A 27 -21.46 51.85 -10.82
C ASP A 27 -20.37 50.93 -11.40
N ALA A 28 -19.46 51.58 -12.07
CA ALA A 28 -18.48 51.06 -13.00
C ALA A 28 -17.27 50.37 -12.34
N GLY A 29 -16.81 49.29 -12.94
CA GLY A 29 -15.37 49.03 -13.05
C GLY A 29 -14.68 48.48 -11.82
N LYS A 30 -14.77 47.14 -11.61
CA LYS A 30 -13.65 46.35 -11.10
C LYS A 30 -13.77 44.95 -11.68
N THR A 31 -12.82 44.65 -12.58
CA THR A 31 -12.53 43.28 -12.97
C THR A 31 -12.31 42.44 -11.71
N ALA A 32 -13.35 41.71 -11.32
CA ALA A 32 -13.20 40.61 -10.36
C ALA A 32 -12.46 39.53 -11.12
N ASP A 33 -11.18 39.44 -10.86
CA ASP A 33 -10.37 38.24 -11.09
C ASP A 33 -11.06 37.09 -10.37
N SER A 34 -11.85 36.35 -11.15
CA SER A 34 -12.44 35.10 -10.67
C SER A 34 -11.32 34.06 -10.63
N THR A 35 -10.51 34.13 -9.60
CA THR A 35 -9.69 33.01 -9.17
C THR A 35 -10.65 31.93 -8.70
N LYS A 36 -11.14 31.15 -9.67
CA LYS A 36 -11.78 29.87 -9.41
C LYS A 36 -10.77 29.09 -8.59
N PRO A 37 -11.09 28.61 -7.36
CA PRO A 37 -10.18 27.72 -6.68
C PRO A 37 -10.01 26.53 -7.61
N SER A 38 -8.83 26.37 -8.17
CA SER A 38 -8.43 25.13 -8.82
C SER A 38 -8.51 24.05 -7.74
N THR A 39 -9.60 23.31 -7.73
CA THR A 39 -9.62 22.02 -7.05
C THR A 39 -8.67 21.14 -7.82
N SER A 40 -7.38 21.23 -7.49
CA SER A 40 -6.38 20.33 -8.03
C SER A 40 -6.81 18.91 -7.63
N GLU A 41 -7.01 18.06 -8.61
CA GLU A 41 -7.41 16.68 -8.38
C GLU A 41 -6.39 16.01 -7.45
N LYS A 42 -6.89 15.39 -6.39
CA LYS A 42 -6.08 14.66 -5.44
C LYS A 42 -5.69 13.31 -6.06
N ILE A 43 -4.39 13.07 -6.16
CA ILE A 43 -3.84 11.80 -6.62
C ILE A 43 -3.70 10.85 -5.42
N THR A 44 -4.40 9.74 -5.44
CA THR A 44 -4.29 8.70 -4.42
C THR A 44 -3.55 7.50 -5.01
N ILE A 45 -2.42 7.15 -4.43
CA ILE A 45 -1.58 6.03 -4.87
C ILE A 45 -1.71 4.89 -3.86
N GLN A 46 -2.09 3.72 -4.31
CA GLN A 46 -2.04 2.49 -3.53
C GLN A 46 -0.74 1.76 -3.88
N ALA A 47 0.22 1.67 -2.96
CA ALA A 47 1.56 1.16 -3.26
C ALA A 47 2.03 0.09 -2.28
N ALA A 48 2.71 -0.92 -2.80
CA ALA A 48 3.32 -1.96 -1.98
C ALA A 48 4.25 -1.36 -0.90
N ALA A 49 4.17 -1.90 0.32
CA ALA A 49 4.89 -1.40 1.50
C ALA A 49 6.42 -1.33 1.30
N SER A 50 7.00 -2.22 0.48
CA SER A 50 8.42 -2.22 0.12
C SER A 50 8.87 -0.94 -0.59
N LEU A 51 7.95 -0.25 -1.29
CA LEU A 51 8.24 0.99 -2.02
C LEU A 51 8.20 2.24 -1.15
N LYS A 52 7.85 2.12 0.14
CA LYS A 52 7.57 3.29 1.01
C LYS A 52 8.70 4.32 0.99
N GLY A 53 9.96 3.92 1.16
CA GLY A 53 11.09 4.85 1.17
C GLY A 53 11.19 5.61 -0.16
N ALA A 54 11.36 4.87 -1.25
CA ALA A 54 11.58 5.44 -2.58
C ALA A 54 10.40 6.31 -3.07
N LEU A 55 9.15 5.85 -2.88
CA LEU A 55 7.98 6.61 -3.33
C LEU A 55 7.70 7.84 -2.46
N THR A 56 8.04 7.82 -1.17
CA THR A 56 7.94 9.02 -0.33
C THR A 56 8.91 10.09 -0.83
N GLU A 57 10.18 9.75 -1.04
CA GLU A 57 11.19 10.67 -1.55
C GLU A 57 10.82 11.20 -2.95
N LEU A 58 10.35 10.32 -3.84
CA LEU A 58 9.92 10.70 -5.18
C LEU A 58 8.72 11.65 -5.15
N ALA A 59 7.71 11.35 -4.33
CA ALA A 59 6.53 12.21 -4.21
C ALA A 59 6.87 13.58 -3.63
N ASP A 60 7.76 13.65 -2.64
CA ASP A 60 8.19 14.90 -2.06
C ASP A 60 9.00 15.75 -3.05
N ALA A 61 9.89 15.11 -3.84
CA ALA A 61 10.62 15.79 -4.91
C ALA A 61 9.67 16.31 -5.99
N TYR A 62 8.71 15.50 -6.43
CA TYR A 62 7.73 15.87 -7.44
C TYR A 62 6.82 17.01 -6.97
N LYS A 63 6.31 16.94 -5.72
CA LYS A 63 5.52 18.03 -5.12
C LYS A 63 6.30 19.34 -5.10
N LYS A 64 7.57 19.31 -4.71
CA LYS A 64 8.44 20.49 -4.68
C LYS A 64 8.68 21.08 -6.07
N GLU A 65 8.98 20.24 -7.05
CA GLU A 65 9.25 20.66 -8.44
C GLU A 65 8.02 21.30 -9.09
N HIS A 66 6.83 20.74 -8.83
CA HIS A 66 5.57 21.19 -9.43
C HIS A 66 4.77 22.14 -8.54
N HIS A 67 5.33 22.61 -7.41
CA HIS A 67 4.67 23.51 -6.45
C HIS A 67 3.30 23.01 -5.97
N LEU A 68 3.19 21.67 -5.76
CA LEU A 68 1.98 21.04 -5.28
C LEU A 68 1.84 21.16 -3.76
N ALA A 69 0.61 21.23 -3.26
CA ALA A 69 0.33 21.16 -1.84
C ALA A 69 0.56 19.73 -1.30
N ASP A 70 0.85 19.58 -0.02
CA ASP A 70 1.21 18.31 0.59
C ASP A 70 0.10 17.25 0.47
N ASP A 71 -1.15 17.65 0.45
CA ASP A 71 -2.33 16.79 0.37
C ASP A 71 -2.75 16.41 -1.06
N GLN A 72 -2.08 16.95 -2.08
CA GLN A 72 -2.40 16.66 -3.48
C GLN A 72 -1.96 15.26 -3.92
N ILE A 73 -0.90 14.72 -3.34
CA ILE A 73 -0.45 13.34 -3.55
C ILE A 73 -0.48 12.61 -2.22
N VAL A 74 -1.35 11.63 -2.11
CA VAL A 74 -1.49 10.77 -0.93
C VAL A 74 -1.13 9.35 -1.31
N ILE A 75 -0.25 8.72 -0.54
CA ILE A 75 0.18 7.34 -0.78
C ILE A 75 -0.23 6.46 0.41
N ASN A 76 -0.99 5.41 0.12
CA ASN A 76 -1.31 4.37 1.08
C ASN A 76 -0.37 3.18 0.86
N PHE A 77 0.32 2.75 1.93
CA PHE A 77 1.28 1.67 1.87
C PHE A 77 0.80 0.46 2.68
N ALA A 78 0.68 -0.71 2.02
CA ALA A 78 0.35 -1.97 2.66
C ALA A 78 0.86 -3.17 1.83
N GLY A 79 0.56 -4.40 2.24
CA GLY A 79 0.73 -5.58 1.39
C GLY A 79 -0.14 -5.46 0.14
N SER A 80 0.39 -5.87 -1.02
CA SER A 80 -0.31 -5.67 -2.31
C SER A 80 -1.68 -6.34 -2.35
N GLY A 81 -1.85 -7.51 -1.72
CA GLY A 81 -3.14 -8.18 -1.62
C GLY A 81 -4.14 -7.42 -0.76
N THR A 82 -3.68 -6.77 0.32
CA THR A 82 -4.53 -5.90 1.15
C THR A 82 -5.00 -4.69 0.36
N LEU A 83 -4.09 -4.04 -0.39
CA LEU A 83 -4.44 -2.90 -1.24
C LEU A 83 -5.42 -3.29 -2.35
N ARG A 84 -5.18 -4.43 -3.00
CA ARG A 84 -6.10 -5.00 -3.99
C ARG A 84 -7.51 -5.17 -3.41
N GLN A 85 -7.63 -5.79 -2.23
CA GLN A 85 -8.91 -5.96 -1.56
C GLN A 85 -9.58 -4.62 -1.24
N GLN A 86 -8.83 -3.61 -0.82
CA GLN A 86 -9.35 -2.26 -0.58
C GLN A 86 -9.88 -1.62 -1.86
N ILE A 87 -9.15 -1.74 -2.99
CA ILE A 87 -9.60 -1.24 -4.31
C ILE A 87 -10.88 -1.96 -4.74
N GLU A 88 -10.95 -3.28 -4.58
CA GLU A 88 -12.16 -4.08 -4.87
C GLU A 88 -13.36 -3.67 -4.01
N GLN A 89 -13.13 -3.11 -2.82
CA GLN A 89 -14.15 -2.56 -1.92
C GLN A 89 -14.47 -1.08 -2.18
N GLY A 90 -13.89 -0.49 -3.23
CA GLY A 90 -14.14 0.89 -3.63
C GLY A 90 -13.23 1.94 -2.99
N ALA A 91 -12.10 1.54 -2.41
CA ALA A 91 -11.11 2.51 -1.97
C ALA A 91 -10.56 3.33 -3.16
N PRO A 92 -10.41 4.66 -3.02
CA PRO A 92 -9.92 5.49 -4.10
C PRO A 92 -8.50 5.11 -4.49
N ALA A 93 -8.24 5.02 -5.79
CA ALA A 93 -6.93 4.76 -6.35
C ALA A 93 -6.81 5.48 -7.70
N SER A 94 -5.84 6.36 -7.83
CA SER A 94 -5.43 6.95 -9.12
C SER A 94 -4.33 6.11 -9.77
N LEU A 95 -3.53 5.43 -8.92
CA LEU A 95 -2.50 4.48 -9.32
C LEU A 95 -2.47 3.31 -8.34
N PHE A 96 -2.21 2.12 -8.85
CA PHE A 96 -1.86 0.95 -8.05
C PHE A 96 -0.47 0.43 -8.44
N ILE A 97 0.41 0.24 -7.47
CA ILE A 97 1.75 -0.31 -7.66
C ILE A 97 1.89 -1.56 -6.79
N SER A 98 1.81 -2.71 -7.42
CA SER A 98 1.88 -4.01 -6.75
C SER A 98 3.33 -4.51 -6.68
N ALA A 99 3.64 -5.35 -5.69
CA ALA A 99 4.91 -6.07 -5.60
C ALA A 99 4.85 -7.48 -6.24
N ASP A 100 3.77 -7.77 -6.94
CA ASP A 100 3.61 -8.97 -7.78
C ASP A 100 2.64 -8.70 -8.93
N GLU A 101 2.75 -9.52 -9.96
CA GLU A 101 1.84 -9.49 -11.11
C GLU A 101 0.46 -10.11 -10.77
N LYS A 102 0.39 -11.05 -9.82
CA LYS A 102 -0.85 -11.75 -9.45
C LYS A 102 -1.93 -10.78 -8.97
N ASN A 103 -1.60 -9.90 -8.01
CA ASN A 103 -2.57 -8.94 -7.48
C ASN A 103 -2.99 -7.90 -8.51
N MET A 104 -2.08 -7.47 -9.38
CA MET A 104 -2.40 -6.57 -10.49
C MET A 104 -3.35 -7.23 -11.50
N LYS A 105 -3.05 -8.47 -11.90
CA LYS A 105 -3.89 -9.25 -12.84
C LYS A 105 -5.32 -9.44 -12.31
N MET A 106 -5.47 -9.72 -11.01
CA MET A 106 -6.79 -9.86 -10.39
C MET A 106 -7.64 -8.59 -10.49
N LEU A 107 -7.03 -7.39 -10.43
CA LEU A 107 -7.74 -6.12 -10.66
C LEU A 107 -8.04 -5.89 -12.14
N GLN A 108 -7.12 -6.27 -13.05
CA GLN A 108 -7.37 -6.20 -14.51
C GLN A 108 -8.54 -7.07 -14.91
N GLU A 109 -8.64 -8.32 -14.40
CA GLU A 109 -9.74 -9.25 -14.67
C GLU A 109 -11.11 -8.71 -14.19
N LYS A 110 -11.10 -7.76 -13.23
CA LYS A 110 -12.30 -7.06 -12.74
C LYS A 110 -12.48 -5.67 -13.37
N GLU A 111 -11.67 -5.31 -14.34
CA GLU A 111 -11.69 -4.00 -15.00
C GLU A 111 -11.52 -2.80 -14.04
N LEU A 112 -10.81 -3.02 -12.91
CA LEU A 112 -10.55 -2.01 -11.88
C LEU A 112 -9.21 -1.29 -12.07
N VAL A 113 -8.41 -1.70 -13.04
CA VAL A 113 -7.13 -1.09 -13.41
C VAL A 113 -6.89 -1.26 -14.90
N THR A 114 -6.31 -0.23 -15.52
CA THR A 114 -5.94 -0.20 -16.95
C THR A 114 -4.48 0.18 -17.12
N ASP A 115 -4.00 0.20 -18.35
CA ASP A 115 -2.65 0.68 -18.72
C ASP A 115 -1.49 0.03 -17.95
N VAL A 116 -1.69 -1.22 -17.54
CA VAL A 116 -0.73 -1.96 -16.72
C VAL A 116 0.56 -2.23 -17.49
N LYS A 117 1.68 -1.90 -16.83
CA LYS A 117 3.03 -2.15 -17.35
C LYS A 117 4.00 -2.54 -16.24
N PRO A 118 5.07 -3.29 -16.55
CA PRO A 118 6.18 -3.49 -15.61
C PRO A 118 6.81 -2.14 -15.24
N PHE A 119 7.12 -1.96 -13.96
CA PHE A 119 7.71 -0.72 -13.46
C PHE A 119 9.14 -0.93 -12.95
N VAL A 120 9.33 -1.80 -11.96
CA VAL A 120 10.63 -2.17 -11.40
C VAL A 120 10.67 -3.64 -11.04
N THR A 121 11.87 -4.16 -10.78
CA THR A 121 12.10 -5.53 -10.28
C THR A 121 12.81 -5.52 -8.95
N ASN A 122 12.83 -6.66 -8.25
CA ASN A 122 13.52 -6.82 -6.98
C ASN A 122 14.09 -8.25 -6.85
N GLU A 123 14.80 -8.53 -5.75
CA GLU A 123 15.29 -9.85 -5.40
C GLU A 123 14.76 -10.21 -4.00
N LEU A 124 14.38 -11.47 -3.81
CA LEU A 124 14.02 -11.99 -2.50
C LEU A 124 15.25 -12.50 -1.78
N VAL A 125 15.37 -12.22 -0.49
CA VAL A 125 16.49 -12.65 0.35
C VAL A 125 16.00 -13.21 1.68
N LEU A 126 16.73 -14.18 2.21
CA LEU A 126 16.62 -14.62 3.59
C LEU A 126 17.51 -13.73 4.46
N VAL A 127 16.95 -13.17 5.51
CA VAL A 127 17.65 -12.33 6.47
C VAL A 127 17.56 -12.90 7.87
N VAL A 128 18.56 -12.56 8.68
CA VAL A 128 18.63 -12.84 10.12
C VAL A 128 18.95 -11.55 10.87
N PRO A 129 18.68 -11.45 12.19
CA PRO A 129 19.07 -10.31 12.99
C PRO A 129 20.57 -10.06 12.93
N LYS A 130 20.99 -8.80 13.06
CA LYS A 130 22.43 -8.46 13.12
C LYS A 130 23.13 -9.25 14.22
N GLY A 131 24.33 -9.72 13.92
CA GLY A 131 25.19 -10.46 14.86
C GLY A 131 24.80 -11.93 15.09
N GLN A 132 23.69 -12.39 14.53
CA GLN A 132 23.36 -13.80 14.53
C GLN A 132 24.12 -14.53 13.42
N PRO A 133 24.42 -15.83 13.59
CA PRO A 133 25.04 -16.62 12.52
C PRO A 133 24.20 -16.57 11.24
N LYS A 134 24.85 -16.41 10.10
CA LYS A 134 24.19 -16.61 8.81
C LYS A 134 23.81 -18.07 8.66
N ILE A 135 22.67 -18.31 8.07
CA ILE A 135 22.16 -19.65 7.78
C ILE A 135 21.98 -19.82 6.27
N GLU A 136 22.29 -20.99 5.76
CA GLU A 136 21.94 -21.39 4.40
C GLU A 136 20.44 -21.73 4.32
N LEU A 137 19.87 -21.62 3.10
CA LEU A 137 18.46 -22.01 2.89
C LEU A 137 18.19 -23.46 3.27
N SER A 138 19.17 -24.36 3.09
CA SER A 138 19.10 -25.76 3.50
C SER A 138 18.99 -25.97 5.00
N GLN A 139 19.35 -24.98 5.81
CA GLN A 139 19.33 -25.03 7.27
C GLN A 139 18.02 -24.42 7.86
N ILE A 140 17.11 -23.95 7.02
CA ILE A 140 15.90 -23.22 7.42
C ILE A 140 15.00 -24.05 8.38
N THR A 141 15.05 -25.38 8.29
CA THR A 141 14.29 -26.29 9.17
C THR A 141 14.75 -26.27 10.63
N SER A 142 15.96 -25.77 10.90
CA SER A 142 16.47 -25.60 12.26
C SER A 142 16.01 -24.28 12.93
N VAL A 143 15.39 -23.39 12.16
CA VAL A 143 14.94 -22.08 12.66
C VAL A 143 13.65 -22.21 13.44
N LYS A 144 13.62 -21.64 14.65
CA LYS A 144 12.47 -21.76 15.57
C LYS A 144 11.36 -20.76 15.27
N ARG A 145 11.71 -19.55 14.79
CA ARG A 145 10.74 -18.49 14.47
C ARG A 145 11.10 -17.87 13.12
N ILE A 146 10.38 -18.29 12.10
CA ILE A 146 10.48 -17.73 10.75
C ILE A 146 9.41 -16.65 10.63
N VAL A 147 9.80 -15.41 10.34
CA VAL A 147 8.83 -14.34 10.07
C VAL A 147 8.61 -14.24 8.57
N LEU A 148 7.36 -14.39 8.17
CA LEU A 148 6.94 -14.34 6.77
C LEU A 148 5.76 -13.38 6.63
N GLY A 149 5.71 -12.60 5.56
CA GLY A 149 4.48 -11.91 5.21
C GLY A 149 3.36 -12.93 4.98
N ASN A 150 2.11 -12.60 5.33
CA ASN A 150 1.01 -13.52 5.05
C ASN A 150 0.97 -13.81 3.52
N PRO A 151 1.13 -15.06 3.07
CA PRO A 151 1.23 -15.41 1.65
C PRO A 151 0.02 -15.02 0.81
N ASP A 152 -1.16 -14.88 1.44
CA ASP A 152 -2.40 -14.53 0.74
C ASP A 152 -2.48 -13.03 0.40
N THR A 153 -1.79 -12.19 1.17
CA THR A 153 -1.91 -10.73 1.07
C THR A 153 -0.57 -9.99 0.89
N VAL A 154 0.55 -10.67 1.11
CA VAL A 154 1.90 -10.08 1.06
C VAL A 154 2.74 -10.81 0.02
N PRO A 155 3.08 -10.19 -1.12
CA PRO A 155 3.85 -10.82 -2.18
C PRO A 155 5.17 -11.44 -1.72
N ALA A 156 5.97 -10.74 -0.91
CA ALA A 156 7.22 -11.29 -0.36
C ALA A 156 6.98 -12.58 0.45
N GLY A 157 5.85 -12.67 1.15
CA GLY A 157 5.45 -13.88 1.87
C GLY A 157 5.07 -15.01 0.93
N ASN A 158 4.36 -14.71 -0.16
CA ASN A 158 4.04 -15.69 -1.19
C ASN A 158 5.32 -16.24 -1.85
N TYR A 159 6.26 -15.37 -2.24
CA TYR A 159 7.54 -15.78 -2.78
C TYR A 159 8.36 -16.62 -1.79
N GLY A 160 8.42 -16.23 -0.52
CA GLY A 160 9.07 -17.02 0.53
C GLY A 160 8.44 -18.41 0.71
N LYS A 161 7.12 -18.51 0.65
CA LYS A 161 6.41 -19.80 0.65
C LYS A 161 6.77 -20.65 -0.58
N GLN A 162 6.85 -20.03 -1.78
CA GLN A 162 7.28 -20.74 -2.99
C GLN A 162 8.69 -21.32 -2.82
N VAL A 163 9.64 -20.52 -2.30
CA VAL A 163 11.02 -21.00 -2.00
C VAL A 163 10.97 -22.21 -1.08
N LEU A 164 10.29 -22.12 0.04
CA LEU A 164 10.20 -23.21 1.04
C LEU A 164 9.48 -24.44 0.48
N THR A 165 8.48 -24.27 -0.37
CA THR A 165 7.79 -25.35 -1.08
C THR A 165 8.72 -26.02 -2.10
N LYS A 166 9.47 -25.24 -2.89
CA LYS A 166 10.44 -25.75 -3.86
C LYS A 166 11.57 -26.55 -3.18
N LEU A 167 11.97 -26.14 -1.98
CA LEU A 167 12.92 -26.88 -1.15
C LEU A 167 12.31 -28.13 -0.51
N GLY A 168 10.99 -28.33 -0.61
CA GLY A 168 10.28 -29.48 -0.01
C GLY A 168 10.18 -29.42 1.51
N VAL A 169 10.32 -28.23 2.11
CA VAL A 169 10.36 -28.07 3.58
C VAL A 169 9.18 -27.26 4.14
N TRP A 170 8.26 -26.80 3.30
CA TRP A 170 7.16 -25.93 3.74
C TRP A 170 6.38 -26.53 4.92
N ASP A 171 5.89 -27.75 4.79
CA ASP A 171 5.05 -28.39 5.81
C ASP A 171 5.80 -28.60 7.14
N GLN A 172 7.14 -28.73 7.07
CA GLN A 172 7.97 -28.90 8.27
C GLN A 172 8.18 -27.56 8.98
N VAL A 173 8.30 -26.44 8.24
CA VAL A 173 8.61 -25.13 8.83
C VAL A 173 7.36 -24.30 9.12
N GLU A 174 6.23 -24.56 8.47
CA GLU A 174 4.99 -23.80 8.64
C GLU A 174 4.55 -23.65 10.11
N PRO A 175 4.67 -24.67 10.99
CA PRO A 175 4.34 -24.50 12.41
C PRO A 175 5.21 -23.48 13.15
N ASN A 176 6.38 -23.13 12.59
CA ASN A 176 7.33 -22.16 13.14
C ASN A 176 7.18 -20.77 12.49
N VAL A 177 6.23 -20.60 11.57
CA VAL A 177 6.03 -19.34 10.84
C VAL A 177 5.16 -18.39 11.64
N VAL A 178 5.63 -17.16 11.79
CA VAL A 178 4.87 -16.04 12.32
C VAL A 178 4.53 -15.11 11.15
N TYR A 179 3.25 -14.91 10.92
CA TYR A 179 2.79 -14.09 9.81
C TYR A 179 2.75 -12.61 10.13
N ALA A 180 3.31 -11.79 9.25
CA ALA A 180 3.29 -10.34 9.30
C ALA A 180 2.33 -9.76 8.25
N LYS A 181 1.81 -8.56 8.52
CA LYS A 181 0.84 -7.87 7.65
C LYS A 181 1.43 -7.33 6.35
N ASP A 182 2.72 -7.07 6.31
CA ASP A 182 3.48 -6.57 5.16
C ASP A 182 4.99 -6.84 5.33
N VAL A 183 5.78 -6.60 4.28
CA VAL A 183 7.23 -6.86 4.30
C VAL A 183 7.99 -5.93 5.26
N LYS A 184 7.51 -4.71 5.49
CA LYS A 184 8.14 -3.80 6.47
C LYS A 184 7.97 -4.31 7.89
N ALA A 185 6.83 -4.93 8.20
CA ALA A 185 6.61 -5.59 9.50
C ALA A 185 7.53 -6.81 9.67
N VAL A 186 7.79 -7.59 8.59
CA VAL A 186 8.81 -8.66 8.62
C VAL A 186 10.19 -8.06 8.95
N THR A 187 10.61 -7.05 8.20
CA THR A 187 11.90 -6.37 8.40
C THR A 187 12.04 -5.87 9.85
N ALA A 188 11.01 -5.20 10.37
CA ALA A 188 11.01 -4.70 11.74
C ALA A 188 11.13 -5.83 12.79
N SER A 189 10.42 -6.95 12.59
CA SER A 189 10.50 -8.11 13.50
C SER A 189 11.91 -8.69 13.54
N ILE A 190 12.56 -8.84 12.39
CA ILE A 190 13.95 -9.35 12.33
C ILE A 190 14.93 -8.33 12.92
N SER A 191 14.78 -7.04 12.62
CA SER A 191 15.62 -5.97 13.19
C SER A 191 15.57 -5.92 14.73
N GLN A 192 14.44 -6.29 15.31
CA GLN A 192 14.22 -6.32 16.76
C GLN A 192 14.52 -7.70 17.40
N ALA A 193 15.05 -8.64 16.64
CA ALA A 193 15.26 -10.04 17.04
C ALA A 193 13.97 -10.73 17.57
N ALA A 194 12.80 -10.26 17.14
CA ALA A 194 11.52 -10.90 17.43
C ALA A 194 11.27 -12.13 16.55
N GLY A 195 12.05 -12.33 15.49
CA GLY A 195 12.16 -13.53 14.66
C GLY A 195 13.61 -13.91 14.46
N ASP A 196 13.86 -15.18 14.20
CA ASP A 196 15.22 -15.72 14.02
C ASP A 196 15.66 -15.62 12.56
N ALA A 197 14.73 -15.71 11.61
CA ALA A 197 14.95 -15.51 10.17
C ALA A 197 13.66 -15.00 9.50
N GLY A 198 13.78 -14.38 8.33
CA GLY A 198 12.63 -13.91 7.56
C GLY A 198 12.96 -13.69 6.09
N PHE A 199 11.93 -13.75 5.24
CA PHE A 199 12.06 -13.43 3.82
C PHE A 199 11.58 -12.00 3.56
N ILE A 200 12.47 -11.19 2.99
CA ILE A 200 12.20 -9.80 2.60
C ILE A 200 12.82 -9.51 1.23
N TYR A 201 12.56 -8.34 0.69
CA TYR A 201 13.28 -7.93 -0.53
C TYR A 201 14.66 -7.41 -0.19
N LYS A 202 15.59 -7.57 -1.14
CA LYS A 202 16.97 -7.08 -1.02
C LYS A 202 17.02 -5.57 -0.74
N THR A 203 16.13 -4.79 -1.36
CA THR A 203 16.01 -3.35 -1.11
C THR A 203 15.57 -3.04 0.32
N ASP A 204 14.71 -3.87 0.94
CA ASP A 204 14.33 -3.71 2.35
C ASP A 204 15.50 -4.03 3.28
N ALA A 205 16.30 -5.06 2.95
CA ALA A 205 17.50 -5.39 3.72
C ALA A 205 18.55 -4.26 3.64
N ILE A 206 18.76 -3.68 2.45
CA ILE A 206 19.65 -2.53 2.26
C ILE A 206 19.16 -1.32 3.04
N ALA A 207 17.87 -1.01 2.98
CA ALA A 207 17.27 0.12 3.71
C ALA A 207 17.31 -0.06 5.24
N ALA A 208 17.26 -1.30 5.73
CA ALA A 208 17.42 -1.61 7.15
C ALA A 208 18.87 -1.48 7.64
N GLY A 209 19.84 -1.43 6.70
CA GLY A 209 21.24 -1.27 7.01
C GLY A 209 21.75 -2.35 7.97
N ASP A 210 22.42 -1.90 9.01
CA ASP A 210 22.99 -2.77 10.03
C ASP A 210 22.01 -3.48 10.97
N ALA A 211 20.70 -3.23 10.84
CA ALA A 211 19.71 -3.86 11.73
C ALA A 211 19.43 -5.32 11.39
N VAL A 212 19.67 -5.71 10.13
CA VAL A 212 19.54 -7.07 9.63
C VAL A 212 20.76 -7.43 8.80
N GLN A 213 21.00 -8.71 8.59
CA GLN A 213 22.00 -9.17 7.63
C GLN A 213 21.40 -10.19 6.67
N ILE A 214 21.77 -10.09 5.40
CA ILE A 214 21.42 -11.08 4.38
C ILE A 214 22.17 -12.36 4.70
N ALA A 215 21.43 -13.42 4.96
CA ALA A 215 21.96 -14.76 5.19
C ALA A 215 22.12 -15.51 3.88
N ALA A 216 21.09 -15.47 3.00
CA ALA A 216 21.12 -16.08 1.68
C ALA A 216 20.31 -15.28 0.67
N VAL A 217 20.71 -15.32 -0.60
CA VAL A 217 19.89 -14.89 -1.74
C VAL A 217 19.10 -16.09 -2.23
N THR A 218 17.83 -15.93 -2.52
CA THR A 218 17.01 -17.04 -3.04
C THR A 218 17.40 -17.35 -4.50
N PRO A 219 17.45 -18.64 -4.89
CA PRO A 219 17.68 -19.00 -6.30
C PRO A 219 16.55 -18.44 -7.18
N ALA A 220 16.91 -17.94 -8.36
CA ALA A 220 15.98 -17.32 -9.29
C ALA A 220 14.85 -18.25 -9.78
N ASP A 221 15.09 -19.56 -9.77
CA ASP A 221 14.12 -20.58 -10.14
C ASP A 221 13.27 -21.12 -8.97
N SER A 222 13.50 -20.59 -7.75
CA SER A 222 12.79 -21.06 -6.55
C SER A 222 11.45 -20.36 -6.28
N HIS A 223 11.17 -19.29 -7.00
CA HIS A 223 9.92 -18.52 -6.93
C HIS A 223 9.68 -17.78 -8.25
N ASP A 224 8.49 -17.25 -8.43
CA ASP A 224 8.15 -16.40 -9.57
C ASP A 224 9.03 -15.14 -9.59
N PRO A 225 9.30 -14.55 -10.76
CA PRO A 225 10.06 -13.30 -10.86
C PRO A 225 9.42 -12.18 -10.03
N VAL A 226 10.23 -11.44 -9.31
CA VAL A 226 9.76 -10.30 -8.51
C VAL A 226 9.65 -9.08 -9.41
N ILE A 227 8.48 -8.91 -10.04
CA ILE A 227 8.14 -7.78 -10.91
C ILE A 227 7.10 -6.92 -10.20
N TYR A 228 7.32 -5.63 -10.19
CA TYR A 228 6.36 -4.63 -9.69
C TYR A 228 5.65 -3.99 -10.88
N PRO A 229 4.41 -4.36 -11.16
CA PRO A 229 3.60 -3.65 -12.15
C PRO A 229 3.00 -2.38 -11.56
N ILE A 230 2.74 -1.41 -12.45
CA ILE A 230 2.00 -0.18 -12.19
C ILE A 230 0.83 -0.10 -13.18
N GLY A 231 -0.31 0.37 -12.71
CA GLY A 231 -1.52 0.59 -13.50
C GLY A 231 -2.47 1.59 -12.85
#